data_7791aa637c8f93e1d249f7e03214bca3
#
_entry.id   7791aa637c8f93e1d249f7e03214bca3
#
_cell.length_a   1.000
_cell.length_b   1.000
_cell.length_c   1.000
_cell.angle_alpha   90.00
_cell.angle_beta   90.00
_cell.angle_gamma   90.00
#
_symmetry.space_group_name_H-M   'P 1'
#
loop_
_entity.id
_entity.type
_entity.pdbx_description
1 polymer ?
#
loop_
_entity_poly.entity_id
_entity_poly.type
_entity_poly.pdbx_seq_one_letter_code
_entity_poly.pdbx_strand_id
1 'polypeptide(L)'
;LDPRVIAPGFANDGQDVPADGQVRSLTSTNNFINFCLTRQDLPITNGEQIRTGSCNPVPIGLIPSVDNMPSSKFVFPRNFGTIQARAPFTIQMAIRNMETGFFTNAASNYFAAPQQLNAQGQIQGHSHVVIEKLDSIDQTTPTDPRRFAFFKGLNAAAQNGILTADVGGEGLEPGVYRLSSINAAANHQPVIVPVAQHGHLDDAIYFFVTESGQPENNN
;
A
#
# COMPACT_ATOMS: atom_id res chain seq x y z
N LEU A 1 -15.55 -19.59 -20.00
CA LEU A 1 -14.34 -19.74 -19.20
C LEU A 1 -13.99 -21.22 -19.08
N ASP A 2 -12.74 -21.58 -19.36
CA ASP A 2 -12.29 -22.98 -19.24
C ASP A 2 -12.28 -23.39 -17.76
N PRO A 3 -12.93 -24.50 -17.37
CA PRO A 3 -13.00 -24.93 -15.97
C PRO A 3 -11.62 -25.15 -15.32
N ARG A 4 -10.59 -25.47 -16.10
CA ARG A 4 -9.24 -25.71 -15.61
C ARG A 4 -8.53 -24.45 -15.08
N VAL A 5 -9.02 -23.27 -15.47
CA VAL A 5 -8.47 -21.99 -15.01
C VAL A 5 -9.41 -21.27 -14.02
N ILE A 6 -10.49 -21.93 -13.59
CA ILE A 6 -11.31 -21.41 -12.49
C ILE A 6 -10.54 -21.63 -11.18
N ALA A 7 -10.21 -20.54 -10.47
CA ALA A 7 -9.54 -20.60 -9.20
C ALA A 7 -10.55 -20.79 -8.06
N PRO A 8 -10.69 -21.99 -7.46
CA PRO A 8 -11.69 -22.25 -6.43
C PRO A 8 -11.46 -21.40 -5.16
N GLY A 9 -10.23 -20.97 -4.91
CA GLY A 9 -9.90 -20.07 -3.82
C GLY A 9 -10.59 -18.70 -3.91
N PHE A 10 -11.03 -18.28 -5.11
CA PHE A 10 -11.78 -17.02 -5.27
C PHE A 10 -13.22 -17.10 -4.71
N ALA A 11 -13.71 -18.28 -4.37
CA ALA A 11 -14.99 -18.45 -3.68
C ALA A 11 -14.87 -18.26 -2.14
N ASN A 12 -13.65 -18.16 -1.60
CA ASN A 12 -13.40 -17.93 -0.19
C ASN A 12 -13.38 -16.43 0.12
N ASP A 13 -14.18 -15.99 1.09
CA ASP A 13 -14.26 -14.58 1.51
C ASP A 13 -13.26 -14.21 2.63
N GLY A 14 -12.48 -15.18 3.11
CA GLY A 14 -11.44 -14.99 4.12
C GLY A 14 -11.93 -14.88 5.57
N GLN A 15 -13.21 -15.21 5.84
CA GLN A 15 -13.83 -15.01 7.14
C GLN A 15 -13.97 -16.29 7.99
N ASP A 16 -13.31 -17.39 7.60
CA ASP A 16 -13.33 -18.63 8.41
C ASP A 16 -12.63 -18.43 9.77
N VAL A 17 -11.53 -17.66 9.79
CA VAL A 17 -10.80 -17.25 11.00
C VAL A 17 -10.41 -15.77 10.84
N PRO A 18 -11.34 -14.82 11.06
CA PRO A 18 -11.09 -13.40 10.80
C PRO A 18 -10.16 -12.79 11.84
N ALA A 19 -9.28 -11.88 11.41
CA ALA A 19 -8.57 -10.97 12.29
C ALA A 19 -9.43 -9.73 12.57
N ASP A 20 -9.15 -9.06 13.69
CA ASP A 20 -9.86 -7.84 14.07
C ASP A 20 -9.67 -6.73 13.01
N GLY A 21 -10.77 -6.10 12.59
CA GLY A 21 -10.80 -5.10 11.53
C GLY A 21 -10.72 -5.65 10.10
N GLN A 22 -10.62 -6.96 9.90
CA GLN A 22 -10.63 -7.58 8.59
C GLN A 22 -12.00 -7.46 7.90
N VAL A 23 -12.02 -7.11 6.60
CA VAL A 23 -13.25 -7.08 5.79
C VAL A 23 -13.36 -8.33 4.94
N ARG A 24 -14.60 -8.68 4.54
CA ARG A 24 -14.86 -9.73 3.57
C ARG A 24 -14.21 -9.43 2.23
N SER A 25 -13.59 -10.42 1.61
CA SER A 25 -13.27 -10.35 0.19
C SER A 25 -14.53 -10.50 -0.67
N LEU A 26 -14.56 -9.84 -1.81
CA LEU A 26 -15.46 -10.25 -2.89
C LEU A 26 -15.13 -11.68 -3.31
N THR A 27 -16.15 -12.45 -3.68
CA THR A 27 -16.00 -13.84 -4.11
C THR A 27 -16.53 -14.03 -5.53
N SER A 28 -16.03 -15.06 -6.20
CA SER A 28 -16.46 -15.43 -7.54
C SER A 28 -16.27 -16.93 -7.79
N THR A 29 -17.14 -17.52 -8.59
CA THR A 29 -17.02 -18.90 -9.11
C THR A 29 -16.55 -18.95 -10.56
N ASN A 30 -16.25 -17.79 -11.16
CA ASN A 30 -15.83 -17.68 -12.57
C ASN A 30 -14.66 -16.70 -12.78
N ASN A 31 -13.79 -16.54 -11.78
CA ASN A 31 -12.64 -15.63 -11.79
C ASN A 31 -12.99 -14.17 -12.09
N PHE A 32 -14.17 -13.70 -11.70
CA PHE A 32 -14.66 -12.35 -11.95
C PHE A 32 -14.75 -11.96 -13.44
N ILE A 33 -14.85 -12.91 -14.37
CA ILE A 33 -14.80 -12.64 -15.82
C ILE A 33 -15.88 -11.64 -16.28
N ASN A 34 -17.00 -11.57 -15.59
CA ASN A 34 -18.11 -10.67 -15.88
C ASN A 34 -18.20 -9.49 -14.90
N PHE A 35 -17.11 -9.21 -14.14
CA PHE A 35 -17.14 -8.21 -13.08
C PHE A 35 -17.60 -6.83 -13.58
N CYS A 36 -17.16 -6.39 -14.74
CA CYS A 36 -17.52 -5.07 -15.26
C CYS A 36 -19.02 -4.94 -15.63
N LEU A 37 -19.78 -6.02 -15.72
CA LEU A 37 -21.24 -5.93 -15.84
C LEU A 37 -21.92 -5.34 -14.59
N THR A 38 -21.23 -5.34 -13.44
CA THR A 38 -21.72 -4.71 -12.21
C THR A 38 -21.55 -3.18 -12.22
N ARG A 39 -20.81 -2.63 -13.19
CA ARG A 39 -20.46 -1.21 -13.31
C ARG A 39 -20.65 -0.71 -14.75
N GLN A 40 -21.87 -0.85 -15.25
CA GLN A 40 -22.25 -0.39 -16.59
C GLN A 40 -22.27 1.14 -16.74
N ASP A 41 -22.12 1.86 -15.65
CA ASP A 41 -21.91 3.32 -15.57
C ASP A 41 -20.50 3.76 -16.01
N LEU A 42 -19.54 2.84 -16.12
CA LEU A 42 -18.16 3.11 -16.51
C LEU A 42 -17.84 2.52 -17.89
N PRO A 43 -17.01 3.20 -18.70
CA PRO A 43 -16.50 2.61 -19.93
C PRO A 43 -15.54 1.45 -19.63
N ILE A 44 -15.44 0.52 -20.57
CA ILE A 44 -14.40 -0.52 -20.54
C ILE A 44 -13.04 0.10 -20.89
N THR A 45 -11.99 -0.25 -20.16
CA THR A 45 -10.63 0.30 -20.34
C THR A 45 -10.08 0.08 -21.75
N ASN A 46 -10.28 -1.10 -22.32
CA ASN A 46 -9.96 -1.45 -23.72
C ASN A 46 -8.53 -1.09 -24.16
N GLY A 47 -7.55 -1.18 -23.27
CA GLY A 47 -6.14 -0.82 -23.52
C GLY A 47 -5.85 0.69 -23.50
N GLU A 48 -6.83 1.53 -23.25
CA GLU A 48 -6.70 3.00 -23.23
C GLU A 48 -6.52 3.53 -21.80
N GLN A 49 -5.86 4.70 -21.69
CA GLN A 49 -5.74 5.44 -20.43
C GLN A 49 -6.93 6.40 -20.28
N ILE A 50 -8.03 5.93 -19.69
CA ILE A 50 -9.27 6.71 -19.56
C ILE A 50 -9.20 7.57 -18.29
N ARG A 51 -8.98 8.88 -18.47
CA ARG A 51 -8.76 9.84 -17.38
C ARG A 51 -9.94 9.99 -16.42
N THR A 52 -11.16 9.73 -16.89
CA THR A 52 -12.39 9.83 -16.08
C THR A 52 -12.67 8.57 -15.26
N GLY A 53 -11.85 7.55 -15.41
CA GLY A 53 -12.04 6.23 -14.77
C GLY A 53 -12.64 5.21 -15.74
N SER A 54 -12.45 3.95 -15.43
CA SER A 54 -12.93 2.84 -16.26
C SER A 54 -13.07 1.57 -15.44
N CYS A 55 -13.73 0.55 -15.99
CA CYS A 55 -13.67 -0.80 -15.47
C CYS A 55 -12.85 -1.67 -16.41
N ASN A 56 -11.79 -2.28 -15.88
CA ASN A 56 -10.97 -3.20 -16.64
C ASN A 56 -11.56 -4.63 -16.56
N PRO A 57 -11.90 -5.28 -17.66
CA PRO A 57 -12.41 -6.66 -17.65
C PRO A 57 -11.32 -7.69 -17.29
N VAL A 58 -10.04 -7.38 -17.47
CA VAL A 58 -8.95 -8.12 -16.80
C VAL A 58 -9.09 -7.84 -15.30
N PRO A 59 -8.80 -8.80 -14.38
CA PRO A 59 -9.09 -8.63 -12.93
C PRO A 59 -8.21 -7.59 -12.19
N ILE A 60 -8.02 -6.41 -12.74
CA ILE A 60 -7.46 -5.22 -12.09
C ILE A 60 -8.58 -4.48 -11.35
N GLY A 61 -9.77 -4.39 -11.94
CA GLY A 61 -10.94 -3.81 -11.32
C GLY A 61 -11.17 -2.35 -11.68
N LEU A 62 -11.62 -1.58 -10.71
CA LEU A 62 -11.97 -0.18 -10.89
C LEU A 62 -10.73 0.71 -10.86
N ILE A 63 -10.64 1.61 -11.83
CA ILE A 63 -9.53 2.59 -11.94
C ILE A 63 -10.11 3.98 -11.62
N PRO A 64 -9.52 4.73 -10.66
CA PRO A 64 -10.03 6.05 -10.29
C PRO A 64 -9.85 7.06 -11.44
N SER A 65 -10.49 8.23 -11.30
CA SER A 65 -10.16 9.38 -12.16
C SER A 65 -8.79 9.97 -11.79
N VAL A 66 -8.25 10.82 -12.62
CA VAL A 66 -6.98 11.52 -12.34
C VAL A 66 -7.05 12.38 -11.06
N ASP A 67 -8.23 12.92 -10.73
CA ASP A 67 -8.45 13.75 -9.55
C ASP A 67 -8.43 12.94 -8.25
N ASN A 68 -8.62 11.64 -8.36
CA ASN A 68 -8.67 10.69 -7.24
C ASN A 68 -7.42 9.80 -7.15
N MET A 69 -6.34 10.14 -7.82
CA MET A 69 -5.07 9.43 -7.64
C MET A 69 -4.57 9.61 -6.21
N PRO A 70 -4.23 8.52 -5.47
CA PRO A 70 -3.73 8.62 -4.11
C PRO A 70 -2.32 9.18 -4.07
N SER A 71 -1.93 9.75 -2.94
CA SER A 71 -0.53 10.04 -2.67
C SER A 71 -0.25 10.06 -1.17
N SER A 72 0.98 9.72 -0.82
CA SER A 72 1.46 9.63 0.56
C SER A 72 2.66 10.55 0.78
N LYS A 73 2.86 10.94 2.06
CA LYS A 73 4.05 11.67 2.51
C LYS A 73 4.38 11.32 3.94
N PHE A 74 5.61 10.87 4.20
CA PHE A 74 6.07 10.68 5.57
C PHE A 74 6.21 12.02 6.29
N VAL A 75 5.62 12.07 7.47
CA VAL A 75 5.67 13.23 8.38
C VAL A 75 6.76 13.00 9.43
N PHE A 76 6.87 11.75 9.91
CA PHE A 76 7.92 11.33 10.83
C PHE A 76 8.35 9.88 10.54
N PRO A 77 9.65 9.54 10.57
CA PRO A 77 10.78 10.46 10.63
C PRO A 77 10.79 11.50 9.51
N ARG A 78 11.48 12.62 9.69
CA ARG A 78 11.66 13.61 8.61
C ARG A 78 12.69 13.10 7.60
N ASN A 79 12.52 13.44 6.34
CA ASN A 79 13.52 13.16 5.33
C ASN A 79 14.85 13.82 5.71
N PHE A 80 15.94 13.05 5.70
CA PHE A 80 17.27 13.39 6.22
C PHE A 80 17.30 13.75 7.73
N GLY A 81 16.22 13.40 8.46
CA GLY A 81 16.20 13.55 9.91
C GLY A 81 17.05 12.51 10.62
N THR A 82 17.36 12.78 11.88
CA THR A 82 18.08 11.85 12.76
C THR A 82 17.19 11.46 13.92
N ILE A 83 17.20 10.18 14.27
CA ILE A 83 16.52 9.64 15.45
C ILE A 83 17.50 8.85 16.31
N GLN A 84 17.13 8.62 17.58
CA GLN A 84 17.96 7.88 18.54
C GLN A 84 17.94 6.38 18.26
N ALA A 85 19.12 5.78 18.34
CA ALA A 85 19.30 4.33 18.25
C ALA A 85 18.65 3.61 19.44
N ARG A 86 18.19 2.39 19.19
CA ARG A 86 17.64 1.50 20.23
C ARG A 86 16.54 2.14 21.06
N ALA A 87 15.76 3.05 20.46
CA ALA A 87 14.62 3.71 21.08
C ALA A 87 13.35 3.50 20.22
N PRO A 88 12.20 3.21 20.83
CA PRO A 88 10.96 3.10 20.09
C PRO A 88 10.55 4.46 19.51
N PHE A 89 9.89 4.43 18.35
CA PHE A 89 9.34 5.62 17.71
C PHE A 89 8.10 5.27 16.88
N THR A 90 7.28 6.27 16.59
CA THR A 90 6.06 6.09 15.78
C THR A 90 6.24 6.72 14.43
N ILE A 91 6.20 5.92 13.36
CA ILE A 91 6.11 6.41 11.98
C ILE A 91 4.77 7.11 11.80
N GLN A 92 4.79 8.28 11.16
CA GLN A 92 3.59 9.02 10.76
C GLN A 92 3.63 9.28 9.27
N MET A 93 2.54 8.94 8.57
CA MET A 93 2.41 9.12 7.13
C MET A 93 1.08 9.79 6.80
N ALA A 94 1.13 10.95 6.17
CA ALA A 94 -0.03 11.57 5.57
C ALA A 94 -0.42 10.82 4.29
N ILE A 95 -1.73 10.63 4.09
CA ILE A 95 -2.29 10.02 2.89
C ILE A 95 -3.54 10.78 2.45
N ARG A 96 -3.74 10.89 1.14
CA ARG A 96 -4.92 11.53 0.54
C ARG A 96 -5.46 10.71 -0.62
N ASN A 97 -6.73 10.96 -0.98
CA ASN A 97 -7.43 10.33 -2.10
C ASN A 97 -7.47 8.79 -2.01
N MET A 98 -7.46 8.26 -0.79
CA MET A 98 -7.56 6.83 -0.53
C MET A 98 -8.42 6.62 0.72
N GLU A 99 -9.40 5.76 0.64
CA GLU A 99 -10.16 5.30 1.80
C GLU A 99 -9.41 4.12 2.43
N THR A 100 -8.73 4.40 3.53
CA THR A 100 -7.94 3.41 4.27
C THR A 100 -8.79 2.63 5.27
N GLY A 101 -8.25 1.53 5.80
CA GLY A 101 -8.99 0.64 6.71
C GLY A 101 -9.57 -0.59 6.02
N PHE A 102 -9.27 -0.80 4.75
CA PHE A 102 -9.72 -1.95 3.96
C PHE A 102 -8.55 -2.87 3.65
N PHE A 103 -8.53 -4.01 4.28
CA PHE A 103 -7.57 -5.08 3.97
C PHE A 103 -8.25 -6.44 4.09
N THR A 104 -7.89 -7.37 3.24
CA THR A 104 -8.37 -8.74 3.27
C THR A 104 -7.31 -9.67 3.84
N ASN A 105 -7.70 -10.92 4.10
CA ASN A 105 -6.77 -11.92 4.61
C ASN A 105 -5.68 -12.23 3.56
N ALA A 106 -4.44 -11.81 3.81
CA ALA A 106 -3.32 -12.02 2.89
C ALA A 106 -2.96 -13.50 2.68
N ALA A 107 -3.33 -14.38 3.60
CA ALA A 107 -3.07 -15.82 3.48
C ALA A 107 -4.05 -16.55 2.55
N SER A 108 -5.24 -15.98 2.30
CA SER A 108 -6.28 -16.64 1.48
C SER A 108 -6.86 -15.77 0.36
N ASN A 109 -6.68 -14.46 0.44
CA ASN A 109 -7.28 -13.51 -0.49
C ASN A 109 -6.27 -12.58 -1.17
N TYR A 110 -4.98 -12.92 -1.13
CA TYR A 110 -3.93 -12.15 -1.79
C TYR A 110 -4.18 -12.11 -3.31
N PHE A 111 -4.38 -10.90 -3.85
CA PHE A 111 -4.75 -10.64 -5.24
C PHE A 111 -6.02 -11.36 -5.72
N ALA A 112 -6.88 -11.79 -4.79
CA ALA A 112 -8.03 -12.63 -5.11
C ALA A 112 -9.29 -11.86 -5.52
N ALA A 113 -9.26 -10.53 -5.51
CA ALA A 113 -10.38 -9.70 -5.98
C ALA A 113 -9.88 -8.40 -6.62
N PRO A 114 -10.67 -7.80 -7.52
CA PRO A 114 -10.32 -6.57 -8.21
C PRO A 114 -10.25 -5.36 -7.27
N GLN A 115 -9.46 -4.33 -7.65
CA GLN A 115 -9.46 -3.04 -6.97
C GLN A 115 -10.86 -2.43 -6.94
N GLN A 116 -11.25 -1.86 -5.80
CA GLN A 116 -12.54 -1.20 -5.59
C GLN A 116 -12.36 0.29 -5.35
N LEU A 117 -13.43 1.05 -5.67
CA LEU A 117 -13.54 2.47 -5.34
C LEU A 117 -14.75 2.68 -4.41
N ASN A 118 -14.64 3.66 -3.51
CA ASN A 118 -15.76 4.14 -2.72
C ASN A 118 -16.71 5.03 -3.54
N ALA A 119 -17.77 5.56 -2.91
CA ALA A 119 -18.74 6.43 -3.56
C ALA A 119 -18.15 7.76 -4.09
N GLN A 120 -17.01 8.20 -3.55
CA GLN A 120 -16.27 9.39 -3.98
C GLN A 120 -15.27 9.09 -5.09
N GLY A 121 -15.18 7.85 -5.56
CA GLY A 121 -14.25 7.40 -6.60
C GLY A 121 -12.81 7.20 -6.10
N GLN A 122 -12.60 7.07 -4.79
CA GLN A 122 -11.29 6.84 -4.18
C GLN A 122 -11.05 5.35 -3.97
N ILE A 123 -9.82 4.90 -4.13
CA ILE A 123 -9.43 3.51 -3.92
C ILE A 123 -9.66 3.13 -2.45
N GLN A 124 -10.36 2.00 -2.25
CA GLN A 124 -10.47 1.36 -0.93
C GLN A 124 -9.29 0.41 -0.71
N GLY A 125 -8.55 0.62 0.38
CA GLY A 125 -7.36 -0.19 0.62
C GLY A 125 -6.66 0.15 1.93
N HIS A 126 -5.38 -0.12 1.95
CA HIS A 126 -4.50 0.07 3.11
C HIS A 126 -3.09 0.42 2.62
N SER A 127 -2.18 0.65 3.54
CA SER A 127 -0.78 0.87 3.19
C SER A 127 0.13 -0.08 3.97
N HIS A 128 1.34 -0.24 3.49
CA HIS A 128 2.42 -0.85 4.27
C HIS A 128 3.56 0.15 4.39
N VAL A 129 4.36 -0.01 5.43
CA VAL A 129 5.63 0.69 5.57
C VAL A 129 6.74 -0.33 5.74
N VAL A 130 7.86 -0.06 5.10
CA VAL A 130 9.06 -0.89 5.17
C VAL A 130 10.28 -0.01 5.44
N ILE A 131 11.14 -0.43 6.39
CA ILE A 131 12.44 0.20 6.67
C ILE A 131 13.52 -0.76 6.22
N GLU A 132 14.41 -0.29 5.36
CA GLU A 132 15.58 -1.01 4.90
C GLU A 132 16.85 -0.30 5.35
N LYS A 133 17.83 -1.05 5.85
CA LYS A 133 19.16 -0.50 6.18
C LYS A 133 19.96 -0.37 4.88
N LEU A 134 20.67 0.75 4.75
CA LEU A 134 21.56 1.05 3.65
C LEU A 134 23.03 1.00 4.14
N ASP A 135 23.94 0.75 3.23
CA ASP A 135 25.38 0.80 3.50
C ASP A 135 25.84 2.27 3.66
N SER A 136 25.25 3.19 2.87
CA SER A 136 25.49 4.62 2.92
C SER A 136 24.31 5.40 2.32
N ILE A 137 24.27 6.72 2.54
CA ILE A 137 23.20 7.60 1.98
C ILE A 137 23.27 7.70 0.44
N ASP A 138 24.44 7.53 -0.11
CA ASP A 138 24.75 7.59 -1.54
C ASP A 138 24.87 6.21 -2.19
N GLN A 139 24.43 5.15 -1.50
CA GLN A 139 24.40 3.78 -2.04
C GLN A 139 23.70 3.75 -3.40
N THR A 140 24.38 3.18 -4.39
CA THR A 140 23.84 2.97 -5.74
C THR A 140 23.42 1.52 -5.99
N THR A 141 23.85 0.59 -5.14
CA THR A 141 23.46 -0.82 -5.23
C THR A 141 22.03 -1.00 -4.75
N PRO A 142 21.14 -1.66 -5.51
CA PRO A 142 19.80 -1.97 -5.04
C PRO A 142 19.81 -2.81 -3.75
N THR A 143 18.87 -2.57 -2.86
CA THR A 143 18.65 -3.40 -1.68
C THR A 143 18.05 -4.76 -2.05
N ASP A 144 18.22 -5.77 -1.21
CA ASP A 144 17.54 -7.05 -1.34
C ASP A 144 16.15 -6.94 -0.65
N PRO A 145 15.02 -6.97 -1.39
CA PRO A 145 13.69 -6.79 -0.81
C PRO A 145 13.27 -7.89 0.15
N ARG A 146 14.02 -8.99 0.23
CA ARG A 146 13.82 -10.06 1.22
C ARG A 146 14.39 -9.69 2.60
N ARG A 147 15.16 -8.59 2.70
CA ARG A 147 15.84 -8.13 3.91
C ARG A 147 15.38 -6.73 4.25
N PHE A 148 14.73 -6.59 5.38
CA PHE A 148 14.26 -5.31 5.90
C PHE A 148 14.43 -5.27 7.42
N ALA A 149 14.62 -4.08 7.96
CA ALA A 149 14.74 -3.86 9.40
C ALA A 149 13.36 -3.82 10.08
N PHE A 150 12.33 -3.36 9.36
CA PHE A 150 10.97 -3.27 9.86
C PHE A 150 9.96 -3.35 8.72
N PHE A 151 8.82 -4.01 8.98
CA PHE A 151 7.67 -4.03 8.08
C PHE A 151 6.38 -3.99 8.90
N LYS A 152 5.43 -3.16 8.50
CA LYS A 152 4.11 -3.08 9.14
C LYS A 152 3.02 -2.76 8.14
N GLY A 153 1.90 -3.53 8.21
CA GLY A 153 0.65 -3.17 7.58
C GLY A 153 -0.07 -2.08 8.37
N LEU A 154 -0.47 -1.01 7.70
CA LEU A 154 -1.26 0.09 8.23
C LEU A 154 -2.73 -0.18 7.91
N ASN A 155 -3.32 -1.11 8.68
CA ASN A 155 -4.64 -1.68 8.38
C ASN A 155 -5.81 -0.83 8.94
N ALA A 156 -5.53 0.14 9.81
CA ALA A 156 -6.53 1.03 10.36
C ALA A 156 -6.90 2.15 9.38
N ALA A 157 -8.09 2.73 9.57
CA ALA A 157 -8.48 3.95 8.87
C ALA A 157 -7.61 5.12 9.34
N ALA A 158 -7.19 5.97 8.40
CA ALA A 158 -6.41 7.17 8.70
C ALA A 158 -7.19 8.11 9.63
N GLN A 159 -6.52 8.64 10.64
CA GLN A 159 -7.08 9.64 11.54
C GLN A 159 -6.63 11.03 11.09
N ASN A 160 -7.56 11.88 10.69
CA ASN A 160 -7.27 13.19 10.10
C ASN A 160 -6.25 13.13 8.94
N GLY A 161 -6.36 12.09 8.09
CA GLY A 161 -5.46 11.87 6.97
C GLY A 161 -4.07 11.34 7.33
N ILE A 162 -3.85 10.88 8.58
CA ILE A 162 -2.58 10.32 9.06
C ILE A 162 -2.74 8.83 9.40
N LEU A 163 -1.83 8.02 8.88
CA LEU A 163 -1.60 6.64 9.28
C LEU A 163 -0.36 6.57 10.19
N THR A 164 -0.39 5.66 11.15
CA THR A 164 0.72 5.49 12.11
C THR A 164 1.17 4.04 12.22
N ALA A 165 2.46 3.84 12.50
CA ALA A 165 3.03 2.55 12.85
C ALA A 165 4.08 2.69 13.94
N ASP A 166 3.91 1.95 15.04
CA ASP A 166 4.89 1.91 16.11
C ASP A 166 6.03 0.95 15.74
N VAL A 167 7.25 1.47 15.75
CA VAL A 167 8.49 0.70 15.75
C VAL A 167 8.87 0.52 17.21
N GLY A 168 8.43 -0.60 17.77
CA GLY A 168 8.56 -0.93 19.19
C GLY A 168 9.88 -1.62 19.54
N GLY A 169 9.92 -2.16 20.76
CA GLY A 169 11.07 -2.94 21.25
C GLY A 169 12.34 -2.10 21.34
N GLU A 170 13.40 -2.63 20.80
CA GLU A 170 14.73 -2.00 20.81
C GLU A 170 14.93 -1.01 19.66
N GLY A 171 13.84 -0.60 18.94
CA GLY A 171 13.96 0.34 17.83
C GLY A 171 14.90 -0.14 16.73
N LEU A 172 15.75 0.76 16.22
CA LEU A 172 16.73 0.48 15.15
C LEU A 172 18.15 0.65 15.65
N GLU A 173 19.06 -0.15 15.11
CA GLU A 173 20.51 0.03 15.32
C GLU A 173 21.03 1.27 14.60
N PRO A 174 22.18 1.84 15.01
CA PRO A 174 22.81 2.94 14.29
C PRO A 174 23.02 2.62 12.80
N GLY A 175 22.79 3.61 11.95
CA GLY A 175 22.96 3.46 10.51
C GLY A 175 22.15 4.42 9.68
N VAL A 176 22.18 4.21 8.37
CA VAL A 176 21.40 4.92 7.37
C VAL A 176 20.24 4.05 6.93
N TYR A 177 19.07 4.61 6.78
CA TYR A 177 17.87 3.88 6.46
C TYR A 177 17.05 4.55 5.37
N ARG A 178 16.36 3.73 4.58
CA ARG A 178 15.24 4.13 3.73
C ARG A 178 13.95 3.66 4.37
N LEU A 179 12.97 4.55 4.50
CA LEU A 179 11.60 4.23 4.85
C LEU A 179 10.73 4.47 3.61
N SER A 180 9.98 3.46 3.20
CA SER A 180 9.11 3.52 2.02
C SER A 180 7.68 3.09 2.38
N SER A 181 6.69 3.61 1.66
CA SER A 181 5.31 3.13 1.71
C SER A 181 5.02 2.19 0.54
N ILE A 182 3.99 1.37 0.70
CA ILE A 182 3.39 0.55 -0.34
C ILE A 182 1.88 0.68 -0.20
N ASN A 183 1.29 1.59 -0.96
CA ASN A 183 -0.17 1.73 -1.00
C ASN A 183 -0.78 0.59 -1.80
N ALA A 184 -1.74 -0.10 -1.20
CA ALA A 184 -2.36 -1.29 -1.74
C ALA A 184 -3.87 -1.20 -1.72
N ALA A 185 -4.53 -1.76 -2.73
CA ALA A 185 -5.96 -2.02 -2.70
C ALA A 185 -6.29 -3.09 -1.63
N ALA A 186 -7.57 -3.29 -1.33
CA ALA A 186 -7.99 -4.18 -0.23
C ALA A 186 -7.39 -5.59 -0.32
N ASN A 187 -7.23 -6.14 -1.52
CA ASN A 187 -6.65 -7.47 -1.76
C ASN A 187 -5.14 -7.44 -2.02
N HIS A 188 -4.43 -6.42 -1.49
CA HIS A 188 -2.96 -6.28 -1.44
C HIS A 188 -2.27 -6.03 -2.79
N GLN A 189 -2.99 -5.83 -3.90
CA GLN A 189 -2.35 -5.37 -5.13
C GLN A 189 -1.94 -3.91 -4.99
N PRO A 190 -0.79 -3.51 -5.58
CA PRO A 190 -0.42 -2.10 -5.63
C PRO A 190 -1.55 -1.26 -6.24
N VAL A 191 -1.76 -0.06 -5.74
CA VAL A 191 -2.80 0.84 -6.26
C VAL A 191 -2.59 1.13 -7.74
N ILE A 192 -3.67 1.07 -8.52
CA ILE A 192 -3.65 1.24 -9.97
C ILE A 192 -4.39 2.53 -10.33
N VAL A 193 -3.74 3.36 -11.13
CA VAL A 193 -4.21 4.70 -11.51
C VAL A 193 -4.39 4.83 -13.03
N PRO A 194 -5.14 5.85 -13.51
CA PRO A 194 -5.68 5.86 -14.88
C PRO A 194 -4.68 6.26 -15.96
N VAL A 195 -3.55 6.88 -15.62
CA VAL A 195 -2.61 7.44 -16.59
C VAL A 195 -1.18 7.00 -16.28
N ALA A 196 -0.35 6.83 -17.32
CA ALA A 196 1.05 6.43 -17.17
C ALA A 196 1.92 7.58 -16.64
N GLN A 197 1.62 8.81 -17.03
CA GLN A 197 2.33 10.01 -16.57
C GLN A 197 1.65 10.56 -15.32
N HIS A 198 2.19 10.19 -14.15
CA HIS A 198 1.73 10.66 -12.84
C HIS A 198 2.89 10.83 -11.88
N GLY A 199 2.69 11.63 -10.83
CA GLY A 199 3.62 11.71 -9.70
C GLY A 199 3.66 10.43 -8.89
N HIS A 200 4.60 10.32 -7.96
CA HIS A 200 4.74 9.15 -7.09
C HIS A 200 3.50 8.99 -6.20
N LEU A 201 2.94 7.79 -6.15
CA LEU A 201 1.74 7.50 -5.37
C LEU A 201 2.09 7.18 -3.92
N ASP A 202 3.24 6.55 -3.73
CA ASP A 202 3.87 6.24 -2.45
C ASP A 202 4.80 7.37 -1.99
N ASP A 203 5.49 7.18 -0.88
CA ASP A 203 6.62 8.04 -0.48
C ASP A 203 7.81 7.17 -0.08
N ALA A 204 8.99 7.74 -0.25
CA ALA A 204 10.23 7.19 0.27
C ALA A 204 11.06 8.32 0.86
N ILE A 205 11.60 8.11 2.05
CA ILE A 205 12.51 9.03 2.73
C ILE A 205 13.76 8.30 3.18
N TYR A 206 14.81 9.07 3.39
CA TYR A 206 16.05 8.61 3.98
C TYR A 206 16.23 9.27 5.34
N PHE A 207 16.74 8.54 6.33
CA PHE A 207 16.96 9.08 7.67
C PHE A 207 18.14 8.38 8.33
N PHE A 208 18.62 8.98 9.39
CA PHE A 208 19.78 8.52 10.13
C PHE A 208 19.37 8.05 11.53
N VAL A 209 20.03 7.03 12.01
CA VAL A 209 19.90 6.54 13.39
C VAL A 209 21.27 6.64 14.04
N THR A 210 21.38 7.41 15.12
CA THR A 210 22.64 7.64 15.85
C THR A 210 22.45 7.39 17.35
N GLU A 211 23.53 7.13 18.05
CA GLU A 211 23.48 6.89 19.51
C GLU A 211 22.84 8.04 20.28
N SER A 212 23.10 9.27 19.87
CA SER A 212 22.62 10.48 20.56
C SER A 212 21.25 10.97 20.08
N GLY A 213 20.74 10.47 18.94
CA GLY A 213 19.55 11.02 18.27
C GLY A 213 19.82 12.40 17.63
N GLN A 214 21.06 12.83 17.55
CA GLN A 214 21.48 14.08 16.93
C GLN A 214 22.34 13.80 15.70
N PRO A 215 22.37 14.71 14.71
CA PRO A 215 23.28 14.60 13.57
C PRO A 215 24.72 14.46 14.07
N GLU A 216 25.47 13.54 13.47
CA GLU A 216 26.91 13.46 13.75
C GLU A 216 27.58 14.68 13.15
N ASN A 217 28.29 15.44 13.98
CA ASN A 217 29.16 16.52 13.50
C ASN A 217 30.37 15.90 12.81
N ASN A 218 30.33 15.80 11.48
CA ASN A 218 31.55 15.53 10.71
C ASN A 218 32.47 16.75 10.84
N ASN A 219 33.39 16.69 11.82
CA ASN A 219 34.53 17.58 11.88
C ASN A 219 35.58 17.22 10.82
#